data_01db85f99af92396b0831a68c9f727db
#
_entry.id   01db85f99af92396b0831a68c9f727db
#
_cell.length_a   1.000
_cell.length_b   1.000
_cell.length_c   1.000
_cell.angle_alpha   90.00
_cell.angle_beta   90.00
_cell.angle_gamma   90.00
#
_symmetry.space_group_name_H-M   'P 1'
#
loop_
_entity.id
_entity.type
_entity.pdbx_description
1 polymer ?
#
loop_
_entity_poly.entity_id
_entity_poly.type
_entity_poly.pdbx_seq_one_letter_code
_entity_poly.pdbx_strand_id
1 'polypeptide(L)'
;MKPRFLTGLLSLLMPAMVLAGEYDLTVDRVKIDTGDFVKEGIGYNGASPGPVMRFKEGENVRINVTNNLDEMTSIHWHGLILPFDQDGVPGISFPGIKPGETFTYEFPIQQAGTYWFHSHSGFQEPDGAYGSIVIEPEGREPFRYDREYVVQLTDKHPHSGDRIMRNLKMMTDYYNRDQQTVGEFFSDVSENGFMNTVRDRMAWGGMRMMKADVEDVHGFTGLINGKGPDQNWTGLFEPGERIRLRFINSSAMTYFDIRIPGLDMTVVQADGNNVQPVSVDEFRIGVAETYDVIVRPKDEQAYTIFAESMGRSGYARATLAPEMGMEGSVPPMREPARLTMADMGGMPGMDHGSMAGMDHGNMDMGGSGDMSGMDHSSMEGMDHSNMDSMDHSNMEAMDHSGMSGMDHGSMTMGKEDKSDPFY
;
A
#
# COMPACT_ATOMS: atom_id res chain seq x y z
N MET A 1 -37.91 -70.20 -23.32
CA MET A 1 -37.77 -68.89 -22.67
C MET A 1 -36.59 -68.93 -21.76
N LYS A 2 -35.49 -68.21 -22.10
CA LYS A 2 -34.28 -68.11 -21.25
C LYS A 2 -34.26 -66.70 -20.65
N PRO A 3 -34.03 -66.51 -19.33
CA PRO A 3 -33.96 -65.18 -18.75
C PRO A 3 -32.60 -64.54 -19.10
N ARG A 4 -32.64 -63.30 -19.61
CA ARG A 4 -31.45 -62.42 -19.78
C ARG A 4 -31.20 -61.71 -18.45
N PHE A 5 -30.08 -62.00 -17.82
CA PHE A 5 -29.54 -61.21 -16.70
C PHE A 5 -28.91 -59.94 -17.26
N LEU A 6 -29.46 -58.79 -16.89
CA LEU A 6 -28.94 -57.47 -17.19
C LEU A 6 -27.97 -57.09 -16.06
N THR A 7 -26.65 -57.20 -16.29
CA THR A 7 -25.64 -56.77 -15.35
C THR A 7 -25.48 -55.25 -15.46
N GLY A 8 -26.08 -54.51 -14.54
CA GLY A 8 -25.86 -53.07 -14.42
C GLY A 8 -24.46 -52.78 -13.90
N LEU A 9 -23.62 -52.09 -14.71
CA LEU A 9 -22.32 -51.58 -14.34
C LEU A 9 -22.52 -50.32 -13.52
N LEU A 10 -22.38 -50.41 -12.21
CA LEU A 10 -22.40 -49.24 -11.32
C LEU A 10 -21.03 -48.56 -11.40
N SER A 11 -20.89 -47.52 -12.21
CA SER A 11 -19.69 -46.68 -12.25
C SER A 11 -19.60 -45.90 -10.94
N LEU A 12 -18.67 -46.30 -10.04
CA LEU A 12 -18.26 -45.53 -8.91
C LEU A 12 -17.51 -44.28 -9.47
N LEU A 13 -18.14 -43.11 -9.46
CA LEU A 13 -17.46 -41.86 -9.55
C LEU A 13 -16.67 -41.67 -8.25
N MET A 14 -15.40 -42.00 -8.25
CA MET A 14 -14.47 -41.51 -7.23
C MET A 14 -14.30 -40.00 -7.47
N PRO A 15 -14.49 -39.18 -6.44
CA PRO A 15 -14.10 -37.76 -6.56
C PRO A 15 -12.61 -37.74 -6.88
N ALA A 16 -12.21 -37.06 -7.94
CA ALA A 16 -10.83 -36.76 -8.22
C ALA A 16 -10.33 -35.95 -7.01
N MET A 17 -9.42 -36.49 -6.21
CA MET A 17 -8.66 -35.71 -5.25
C MET A 17 -7.83 -34.72 -6.10
N VAL A 18 -8.24 -33.45 -6.10
CA VAL A 18 -7.39 -32.36 -6.60
C VAL A 18 -6.20 -32.34 -5.65
N LEU A 19 -5.01 -32.70 -6.15
CA LEU A 19 -3.78 -32.60 -5.39
C LEU A 19 -3.62 -31.12 -5.00
N ALA A 20 -3.52 -30.87 -3.69
CA ALA A 20 -3.18 -29.55 -3.17
C ALA A 20 -1.76 -29.17 -3.64
N GLY A 21 -1.59 -27.95 -4.19
CA GLY A 21 -0.26 -27.39 -4.39
C GLY A 21 0.37 -27.17 -3.01
N GLU A 22 1.54 -27.75 -2.75
CA GLU A 22 2.26 -27.58 -1.48
C GLU A 22 3.41 -26.57 -1.68
N TYR A 23 3.49 -25.59 -0.79
CA TYR A 23 4.47 -24.50 -0.82
C TYR A 23 5.09 -24.34 0.56
N ASP A 24 6.40 -24.09 0.60
CA ASP A 24 7.13 -23.81 1.82
C ASP A 24 7.70 -22.41 1.78
N LEU A 25 7.41 -21.63 2.81
CA LEU A 25 7.97 -20.30 3.03
C LEU A 25 8.69 -20.26 4.37
N THR A 26 9.86 -19.63 4.39
CA THR A 26 10.54 -19.23 5.62
C THR A 26 10.46 -17.71 5.75
N VAL A 27 10.33 -17.21 6.98
CA VAL A 27 10.40 -15.79 7.30
C VAL A 27 11.72 -15.56 8.00
N ASP A 28 12.60 -14.78 7.36
CA ASP A 28 13.99 -14.65 7.77
C ASP A 28 14.42 -13.18 7.88
N ARG A 29 15.46 -12.90 8.70
CA ARG A 29 16.23 -11.65 8.59
C ARG A 29 17.03 -11.70 7.29
N VAL A 30 16.93 -10.65 6.50
CA VAL A 30 17.60 -10.52 5.19
C VAL A 30 18.31 -9.18 5.07
N LYS A 31 19.31 -9.11 4.19
CA LYS A 31 19.91 -7.83 3.77
C LYS A 31 19.16 -7.31 2.55
N ILE A 32 18.70 -6.07 2.64
CA ILE A 32 18.07 -5.35 1.54
C ILE A 32 19.07 -4.32 1.04
N ASP A 33 19.51 -4.49 -0.20
CA ASP A 33 20.41 -3.59 -0.90
C ASP A 33 19.62 -2.81 -1.95
N THR A 34 19.44 -1.53 -1.73
CA THR A 34 18.66 -0.64 -2.60
C THR A 34 19.51 0.03 -3.69
N GLY A 35 20.83 -0.16 -3.66
CA GLY A 35 21.77 0.63 -4.44
C GLY A 35 22.21 1.91 -3.73
N ASP A 36 21.30 2.61 -3.04
CA ASP A 36 21.61 3.82 -2.27
C ASP A 36 22.10 3.50 -0.85
N PHE A 37 21.52 2.47 -0.24
CA PHE A 37 21.90 2.00 1.10
C PHE A 37 21.63 0.50 1.26
N VAL A 38 22.22 -0.08 2.29
CA VAL A 38 21.99 -1.47 2.71
C VAL A 38 21.45 -1.47 4.13
N LYS A 39 20.34 -2.17 4.36
CA LYS A 39 19.77 -2.34 5.70
C LYS A 39 19.44 -3.80 5.98
N GLU A 40 19.33 -4.15 7.27
CA GLU A 40 18.64 -5.37 7.67
C GLU A 40 17.13 -5.18 7.53
N GLY A 41 16.48 -6.21 7.05
CA GLY A 41 15.05 -6.27 6.89
C GLY A 41 14.52 -7.68 7.12
N ILE A 42 13.27 -7.91 6.73
CA ILE A 42 12.60 -9.20 6.82
C ILE A 42 12.22 -9.60 5.40
N GLY A 43 12.34 -10.90 5.11
CA GLY A 43 12.00 -11.42 3.80
C GLY A 43 11.49 -12.85 3.87
N TYR A 44 11.08 -13.37 2.73
CA TYR A 44 10.62 -14.73 2.57
C TYR A 44 11.61 -15.53 1.73
N ASN A 45 11.95 -16.74 2.20
CA ASN A 45 12.93 -17.62 1.55
C ASN A 45 14.27 -16.89 1.28
N GLY A 46 14.73 -16.08 2.24
CA GLY A 46 16.00 -15.38 2.20
C GLY A 46 16.05 -14.15 1.27
N ALA A 47 14.91 -13.66 0.77
CA ALA A 47 14.84 -12.50 -0.13
C ALA A 47 13.71 -11.52 0.22
N SER A 48 13.89 -10.25 -0.16
CA SER A 48 12.85 -9.22 -0.19
C SER A 48 12.94 -8.44 -1.53
N PRO A 49 11.88 -8.42 -2.36
CA PRO A 49 10.62 -9.15 -2.19
C PRO A 49 10.82 -10.66 -2.12
N GLY A 50 9.87 -11.34 -1.46
CA GLY A 50 9.77 -12.80 -1.46
C GLY A 50 9.49 -13.38 -2.86
N PRO A 51 9.35 -14.70 -2.99
CA PRO A 51 9.10 -15.35 -4.28
C PRO A 51 7.76 -14.92 -4.87
N VAL A 52 7.64 -15.02 -6.20
CA VAL A 52 6.35 -14.95 -6.88
C VAL A 52 5.65 -16.29 -6.69
N MET A 53 4.60 -16.36 -5.89
CA MET A 53 3.78 -17.55 -5.73
C MET A 53 2.82 -17.66 -6.92
N ARG A 54 2.78 -18.84 -7.56
CA ARG A 54 1.89 -19.08 -8.71
C ARG A 54 0.88 -20.15 -8.38
N PHE A 55 -0.38 -19.80 -8.47
CA PHE A 55 -1.52 -20.67 -8.22
C PHE A 55 -2.39 -20.81 -9.47
N LYS A 56 -3.31 -21.76 -9.44
CA LYS A 56 -4.37 -21.91 -10.43
C LYS A 56 -5.73 -21.72 -9.78
N GLU A 57 -6.61 -21.01 -10.46
CA GLU A 57 -8.00 -20.92 -10.04
C GLU A 57 -8.60 -22.34 -9.90
N GLY A 58 -9.33 -22.58 -8.82
CA GLY A 58 -9.95 -23.88 -8.52
C GLY A 58 -9.04 -24.88 -7.78
N GLU A 59 -7.74 -24.62 -7.62
CA GLU A 59 -6.90 -25.52 -6.81
C GLU A 59 -7.04 -25.26 -5.31
N ASN A 60 -6.72 -26.28 -4.51
CA ASN A 60 -6.50 -26.09 -3.08
C ASN A 60 -4.99 -25.92 -2.84
N VAL A 61 -4.62 -24.93 -2.05
CA VAL A 61 -3.22 -24.70 -1.67
C VAL A 61 -2.98 -25.07 -0.22
N ARG A 62 -1.78 -25.55 0.04
CA ARG A 62 -1.23 -25.79 1.38
C ARG A 62 0.10 -25.07 1.48
N ILE A 63 0.19 -24.08 2.35
CA ILE A 63 1.36 -23.21 2.47
C ILE A 63 1.89 -23.32 3.90
N ASN A 64 3.06 -23.95 4.06
CA ASN A 64 3.75 -24.07 5.34
C ASN A 64 4.65 -22.83 5.52
N VAL A 65 4.41 -22.05 6.57
CA VAL A 65 5.18 -20.85 6.88
C VAL A 65 5.96 -21.07 8.16
N THR A 66 7.27 -21.11 8.06
CA THR A 66 8.18 -21.28 9.21
C THR A 66 8.76 -19.92 9.62
N ASN A 67 8.55 -19.55 10.88
CA ASN A 67 9.07 -18.31 11.44
C ASN A 67 10.48 -18.51 12.02
N ASN A 68 11.49 -18.03 11.32
CA ASN A 68 12.89 -18.02 11.77
C ASN A 68 13.29 -16.71 12.49
N LEU A 69 12.34 -15.79 12.71
CA LEU A 69 12.59 -14.56 13.46
C LEU A 69 12.59 -14.84 14.98
N ASP A 70 13.06 -13.90 15.75
CA ASP A 70 13.00 -13.84 17.21
C ASP A 70 11.72 -13.15 17.73
N GLU A 71 10.82 -12.77 16.82
CA GLU A 71 9.54 -12.12 17.07
C GLU A 71 8.39 -12.82 16.34
N MET A 72 7.16 -12.53 16.74
CA MET A 72 5.96 -13.05 16.08
C MET A 72 5.85 -12.52 14.65
N THR A 73 5.40 -13.36 13.74
CA THR A 73 5.10 -12.97 12.35
C THR A 73 3.74 -13.48 11.88
N SER A 74 3.37 -13.11 10.67
CA SER A 74 2.13 -13.52 10.00
C SER A 74 2.27 -13.39 8.50
N ILE A 75 1.36 -13.99 7.74
CA ILE A 75 1.17 -13.67 6.32
C ILE A 75 -0.31 -13.40 6.09
N HIS A 76 -0.61 -12.20 5.60
CA HIS A 76 -1.90 -11.84 5.03
C HIS A 76 -1.85 -12.00 3.51
N TRP A 77 -2.89 -12.64 2.96
CA TRP A 77 -3.04 -12.91 1.52
C TRP A 77 -3.89 -11.81 0.90
N HIS A 78 -3.25 -10.70 0.56
CA HIS A 78 -3.94 -9.46 0.18
C HIS A 78 -4.80 -9.62 -1.07
N GLY A 79 -6.09 -9.31 -0.93
CA GLY A 79 -7.07 -9.36 -2.01
C GLY A 79 -7.65 -10.74 -2.31
N LEU A 80 -7.24 -11.80 -1.59
CA LEU A 80 -7.78 -13.14 -1.80
C LEU A 80 -9.10 -13.37 -1.04
N ILE A 81 -10.04 -14.05 -1.69
CA ILE A 81 -11.27 -14.56 -1.08
C ILE A 81 -10.95 -15.91 -0.44
N LEU A 82 -10.89 -15.96 0.87
CA LEU A 82 -10.47 -17.14 1.64
C LEU A 82 -11.23 -17.27 2.98
N PRO A 83 -11.17 -18.43 3.66
CA PRO A 83 -11.75 -18.58 4.98
C PRO A 83 -11.13 -17.60 5.99
N PHE A 84 -11.93 -17.07 6.90
CA PHE A 84 -11.54 -16.05 7.87
C PHE A 84 -10.31 -16.44 8.71
N ASP A 85 -10.22 -17.70 9.15
CA ASP A 85 -9.11 -18.23 9.94
C ASP A 85 -7.81 -18.41 9.15
N GLN A 86 -7.84 -18.23 7.83
CA GLN A 86 -6.70 -18.26 6.91
C GLN A 86 -6.25 -16.86 6.46
N ASP A 87 -6.94 -15.81 6.87
CA ASP A 87 -6.67 -14.42 6.45
C ASP A 87 -5.35 -13.85 6.97
N GLY A 88 -4.82 -14.42 8.04
CA GLY A 88 -3.47 -14.15 8.51
C GLY A 88 -3.28 -12.86 9.29
N VAL A 89 -4.34 -12.30 9.91
CA VAL A 89 -4.26 -11.08 10.74
C VAL A 89 -4.17 -11.46 12.23
N PRO A 90 -3.01 -11.26 12.89
CA PRO A 90 -2.81 -11.69 14.27
C PRO A 90 -3.78 -11.00 15.25
N GLY A 91 -4.35 -11.79 16.16
CA GLY A 91 -5.29 -11.30 17.18
C GLY A 91 -6.70 -11.04 16.66
N ILE A 92 -6.93 -11.20 15.35
CA ILE A 92 -8.24 -11.07 14.70
C ILE A 92 -8.63 -12.41 14.10
N SER A 93 -7.94 -12.87 13.05
CA SER A 93 -8.28 -14.10 12.33
C SER A 93 -7.49 -15.32 12.81
N PHE A 94 -6.32 -15.15 13.42
CA PHE A 94 -5.50 -16.23 13.96
C PHE A 94 -4.51 -15.70 15.04
N PRO A 95 -3.82 -16.59 15.80
CA PRO A 95 -2.95 -16.17 16.92
C PRO A 95 -1.60 -15.59 16.50
N GLY A 96 -1.22 -15.63 15.21
CA GLY A 96 0.13 -15.35 14.75
C GLY A 96 1.05 -16.57 14.80
N ILE A 97 2.24 -16.44 14.19
CA ILE A 97 3.28 -17.49 14.12
C ILE A 97 4.41 -17.11 15.07
N LYS A 98 4.60 -17.85 16.16
CA LYS A 98 5.65 -17.53 17.14
C LYS A 98 7.05 -17.92 16.61
N PRO A 99 8.12 -17.38 17.24
CA PRO A 99 9.49 -17.77 16.92
C PRO A 99 9.69 -19.28 16.91
N GLY A 100 10.26 -19.82 15.82
CA GLY A 100 10.53 -21.24 15.62
C GLY A 100 9.32 -22.11 15.30
N GLU A 101 8.11 -21.56 15.25
CA GLU A 101 6.90 -22.29 14.87
C GLU A 101 6.68 -22.30 13.36
N THR A 102 5.99 -23.33 12.88
CA THR A 102 5.45 -23.42 11.51
C THR A 102 3.93 -23.41 11.60
N PHE A 103 3.31 -22.52 10.83
CA PHE A 103 1.86 -22.49 10.62
C PHE A 103 1.54 -22.92 9.19
N THR A 104 0.51 -23.73 9.01
CA THR A 104 0.06 -24.18 7.70
C THR A 104 -1.23 -23.47 7.34
N TYR A 105 -1.20 -22.67 6.26
CA TYR A 105 -2.39 -22.13 5.63
C TYR A 105 -2.94 -23.13 4.62
N GLU A 106 -4.25 -23.36 4.65
CA GLU A 106 -4.95 -24.27 3.72
C GLU A 106 -6.25 -23.60 3.25
N PHE A 107 -6.33 -23.31 1.95
CA PHE A 107 -7.53 -22.70 1.39
C PHE A 107 -7.69 -22.97 -0.10
N PRO A 108 -8.93 -22.94 -0.62
CA PRO A 108 -9.19 -23.02 -2.06
C PRO A 108 -8.90 -21.67 -2.72
N ILE A 109 -8.32 -21.71 -3.92
CA ILE A 109 -8.14 -20.55 -4.78
C ILE A 109 -9.43 -20.32 -5.58
N GLN A 110 -10.16 -19.26 -5.28
CA GLN A 110 -11.49 -19.01 -5.83
C GLN A 110 -11.52 -17.95 -6.94
N GLN A 111 -10.37 -17.36 -7.28
CA GLN A 111 -10.27 -16.22 -8.19
C GLN A 111 -8.95 -16.26 -8.96
N ALA A 112 -8.91 -15.68 -10.15
CA ALA A 112 -7.68 -15.46 -10.93
C ALA A 112 -7.24 -14.00 -10.83
N GLY A 113 -5.98 -13.70 -11.18
CA GLY A 113 -5.47 -12.34 -11.26
C GLY A 113 -4.11 -12.14 -10.63
N THR A 114 -3.78 -10.89 -10.38
CA THR A 114 -2.53 -10.44 -9.76
C THR A 114 -2.83 -9.95 -8.35
N TYR A 115 -2.10 -10.49 -7.37
CA TYR A 115 -2.26 -10.19 -5.95
C TYR A 115 -0.88 -10.16 -5.28
N TRP A 116 -0.84 -9.99 -3.96
CA TRP A 116 0.37 -10.02 -3.20
C TRP A 116 0.13 -10.55 -1.78
N PHE A 117 1.19 -10.80 -1.05
CA PHE A 117 1.13 -11.22 0.35
C PHE A 117 2.16 -10.44 1.17
N HIS A 118 1.85 -10.19 2.43
CA HIS A 118 2.71 -9.44 3.33
C HIS A 118 2.47 -9.78 4.79
N SER A 119 3.38 -9.36 5.66
CA SER A 119 3.17 -9.51 7.10
C SER A 119 2.16 -8.48 7.62
N HIS A 120 1.30 -8.92 8.51
CA HIS A 120 0.41 -8.05 9.31
C HIS A 120 0.88 -7.94 10.79
N SER A 121 2.17 -8.23 11.05
CA SER A 121 2.79 -8.17 12.38
C SER A 121 3.70 -6.95 12.49
N GLY A 122 3.37 -6.04 13.43
CA GLY A 122 4.17 -4.83 13.66
C GLY A 122 4.41 -4.01 12.39
N PHE A 123 5.67 -3.68 12.12
CA PHE A 123 6.12 -2.96 10.93
C PHE A 123 6.97 -3.83 9.99
N GLN A 124 6.72 -5.15 9.98
CA GLN A 124 7.50 -6.08 9.17
C GLN A 124 7.30 -5.87 7.66
N GLU A 125 6.11 -5.42 7.22
CA GLU A 125 5.84 -5.08 5.82
C GLU A 125 6.75 -3.96 5.31
N PRO A 126 6.80 -2.74 5.90
CA PRO A 126 7.74 -1.70 5.47
C PRO A 126 9.20 -2.14 5.60
N ASP A 127 9.52 -3.06 6.51
CA ASP A 127 10.86 -3.62 6.67
C ASP A 127 11.17 -4.77 5.71
N GLY A 128 10.24 -5.14 4.80
CA GLY A 128 10.56 -6.01 3.66
C GLY A 128 9.75 -7.31 3.54
N ALA A 129 8.85 -7.60 4.48
CA ALA A 129 8.08 -8.84 4.51
C ALA A 129 6.88 -8.79 3.56
N TYR A 130 7.12 -8.90 2.26
CA TYR A 130 6.11 -8.96 1.19
C TYR A 130 6.60 -9.77 0.00
N GLY A 131 5.66 -10.26 -0.82
CA GLY A 131 5.90 -10.98 -2.07
C GLY A 131 4.67 -10.95 -2.97
N SER A 132 4.77 -11.49 -4.17
CA SER A 132 3.74 -11.42 -5.20
C SER A 132 2.98 -12.74 -5.33
N ILE A 133 1.71 -12.64 -5.77
CA ILE A 133 0.87 -13.78 -6.12
C ILE A 133 0.34 -13.58 -7.54
N VAL A 134 0.46 -14.63 -8.36
CA VAL A 134 -0.15 -14.71 -9.69
C VAL A 134 -1.05 -15.93 -9.71
N ILE A 135 -2.33 -15.73 -10.00
CA ILE A 135 -3.30 -16.81 -10.09
C ILE A 135 -3.75 -16.92 -11.55
N GLU A 136 -3.43 -18.07 -12.16
CA GLU A 136 -3.82 -18.38 -13.53
C GLU A 136 -5.31 -18.75 -13.55
N PRO A 137 -6.12 -18.23 -14.49
CA PRO A 137 -7.53 -18.57 -14.60
C PRO A 137 -7.73 -20.01 -15.08
N GLU A 138 -8.82 -20.64 -14.65
CA GLU A 138 -9.24 -21.95 -15.17
C GLU A 138 -9.54 -21.88 -16.67
N GLY A 139 -10.08 -20.76 -17.14
CA GLY A 139 -10.45 -20.51 -18.52
C GLY A 139 -9.44 -19.67 -19.30
N ARG A 140 -9.87 -19.23 -20.48
CA ARG A 140 -9.06 -18.28 -21.28
C ARG A 140 -9.33 -16.86 -20.84
N GLU A 141 -8.25 -16.09 -20.72
CA GLU A 141 -8.35 -14.64 -20.50
C GLU A 141 -8.94 -13.92 -21.74
N PRO A 142 -9.66 -12.81 -21.54
CA PRO A 142 -10.28 -12.07 -22.65
C PRO A 142 -9.27 -11.29 -23.50
N PHE A 143 -8.03 -11.18 -23.06
CA PHE A 143 -6.93 -10.53 -23.76
C PHE A 143 -5.80 -11.53 -24.06
N ARG A 144 -4.83 -11.11 -24.91
CA ARG A 144 -3.71 -11.96 -25.31
C ARG A 144 -2.40 -11.27 -25.03
N TYR A 145 -1.43 -12.04 -24.56
CA TYR A 145 -0.05 -11.64 -24.38
C TYR A 145 0.87 -12.81 -24.79
N ASP A 146 2.12 -12.49 -25.09
CA ASP A 146 3.13 -13.44 -25.55
C ASP A 146 4.14 -13.70 -24.41
N ARG A 147 4.28 -12.74 -23.46
CA ARG A 147 5.20 -12.76 -22.32
C ARG A 147 4.58 -11.98 -21.15
N GLU A 148 4.98 -12.30 -19.92
CA GLU A 148 4.54 -11.55 -18.74
C GLU A 148 5.67 -11.31 -17.75
N TYR A 149 5.54 -10.23 -16.97
CA TYR A 149 6.41 -9.88 -15.87
C TYR A 149 5.60 -9.35 -14.70
N VAL A 150 5.99 -9.76 -13.49
CA VAL A 150 5.56 -9.06 -12.27
C VAL A 150 6.45 -7.83 -12.10
N VAL A 151 5.83 -6.70 -11.82
CA VAL A 151 6.47 -5.40 -11.56
C VAL A 151 6.03 -4.95 -10.18
N GLN A 152 6.71 -5.46 -9.15
CA GLN A 152 6.38 -5.14 -7.75
C GLN A 152 7.14 -3.89 -7.32
N LEU A 153 6.37 -2.83 -7.05
CA LEU A 153 6.83 -1.53 -6.58
C LEU A 153 6.89 -1.52 -5.05
N THR A 154 7.86 -0.80 -4.50
CA THR A 154 7.93 -0.51 -3.07
C THR A 154 8.76 0.74 -2.78
N ASP A 155 8.58 1.29 -1.60
CA ASP A 155 9.38 2.37 -1.01
C ASP A 155 10.25 1.79 0.12
N LYS A 156 11.56 1.96 0.06
CA LYS A 156 12.45 1.54 1.15
C LYS A 156 13.14 2.75 1.75
N HIS A 157 13.02 2.87 3.06
CA HIS A 157 13.64 3.94 3.82
C HIS A 157 14.81 3.38 4.65
N PRO A 158 15.92 4.13 4.87
CA PRO A 158 17.02 3.68 5.72
C PRO A 158 16.59 3.44 7.18
N HIS A 159 15.59 4.18 7.68
CA HIS A 159 15.02 3.90 9.00
C HIS A 159 14.10 2.67 8.97
N SER A 160 14.00 1.94 10.09
CA SER A 160 13.01 0.87 10.26
C SER A 160 11.60 1.44 10.40
N GLY A 161 10.59 0.62 10.12
CA GLY A 161 9.19 1.00 10.28
C GLY A 161 8.84 1.48 11.69
N ASP A 162 9.39 0.83 12.73
CA ASP A 162 9.25 1.27 14.13
C ASP A 162 9.82 2.67 14.38
N ARG A 163 10.98 2.96 13.80
CA ARG A 163 11.61 4.28 13.93
C ARG A 163 10.80 5.35 13.22
N ILE A 164 10.33 5.05 12.01
CA ILE A 164 9.46 5.95 11.24
C ILE A 164 8.21 6.28 12.06
N MET A 165 7.49 5.27 12.54
CA MET A 165 6.28 5.47 13.32
C MET A 165 6.52 6.27 14.61
N ARG A 166 7.62 6.01 15.34
CA ARG A 166 7.97 6.81 16.52
C ARG A 166 8.20 8.28 16.18
N ASN A 167 8.91 8.55 15.10
CA ASN A 167 9.23 9.91 14.68
C ASN A 167 7.96 10.65 14.25
N LEU A 168 7.07 10.01 13.46
CA LEU A 168 5.78 10.59 13.06
C LEU A 168 4.86 10.85 14.25
N LYS A 169 4.84 9.96 15.27
CA LYS A 169 4.08 10.20 16.51
C LYS A 169 4.64 11.35 17.34
N MET A 170 5.93 11.59 17.28
CA MET A 170 6.59 12.71 17.98
C MET A 170 6.38 14.02 17.24
N MET A 171 6.47 14.02 15.93
CA MET A 171 6.29 15.18 15.04
C MET A 171 5.78 14.69 13.69
N THR A 172 4.57 15.07 13.33
CA THR A 172 3.91 14.62 12.09
C THR A 172 4.73 14.92 10.83
N ASP A 173 5.42 16.07 10.81
CA ASP A 173 6.20 16.56 9.67
C ASP A 173 7.68 16.17 9.72
N TYR A 174 8.07 15.20 10.57
CA TYR A 174 9.48 14.84 10.80
C TYR A 174 10.23 14.49 9.51
N TYR A 175 9.57 13.82 8.59
CA TYR A 175 10.15 13.40 7.31
C TYR A 175 9.78 14.30 6.15
N ASN A 176 8.92 15.30 6.33
CA ASN A 176 8.54 16.22 5.27
C ASN A 176 9.66 17.23 5.05
N ARG A 177 10.33 17.16 3.89
CA ARG A 177 11.43 18.07 3.50
C ARG A 177 10.94 19.33 2.81
N ASP A 178 9.66 19.39 2.40
CA ASP A 178 9.05 20.52 1.70
C ASP A 178 8.30 21.46 2.66
N GLN A 179 8.79 21.57 3.89
CA GLN A 179 8.20 22.45 4.90
C GLN A 179 8.25 23.92 4.46
N GLN A 180 7.20 24.66 4.79
CA GLN A 180 7.10 26.08 4.48
C GLN A 180 8.17 26.87 5.24
N THR A 181 9.19 27.32 4.51
CA THR A 181 10.29 28.12 5.06
C THR A 181 9.97 29.62 5.09
N VAL A 182 10.78 30.38 5.85
CA VAL A 182 10.74 31.86 5.83
C VAL A 182 11.11 32.42 4.44
N GLY A 183 12.03 31.71 3.73
CA GLY A 183 12.41 32.07 2.36
C GLY A 183 11.23 31.99 1.39
N GLU A 184 10.49 30.88 1.43
CA GLU A 184 9.27 30.70 0.63
C GLU A 184 8.18 31.72 0.98
N PHE A 185 8.06 32.11 2.26
CA PHE A 185 7.14 33.21 2.61
C PHE A 185 7.41 34.46 1.82
N PHE A 186 8.65 34.88 1.68
CA PHE A 186 9.00 36.06 0.90
C PHE A 186 8.81 35.87 -0.62
N SER A 187 9.04 34.63 -1.12
CA SER A 187 8.72 34.27 -2.50
C SER A 187 7.21 34.38 -2.76
N ASP A 188 6.41 33.77 -1.91
CA ASP A 188 4.95 33.81 -1.99
C ASP A 188 4.41 35.24 -1.90
N VAL A 189 5.02 36.08 -1.04
CA VAL A 189 4.66 37.49 -0.93
C VAL A 189 4.97 38.24 -2.21
N SER A 190 6.10 37.92 -2.86
CA SER A 190 6.47 38.54 -4.14
C SER A 190 5.52 38.19 -5.28
N GLU A 191 4.99 36.95 -5.27
CA GLU A 191 4.11 36.43 -6.32
C GLU A 191 2.62 36.78 -6.05
N ASN A 192 2.15 36.62 -4.83
CA ASN A 192 0.73 36.67 -4.47
C ASN A 192 0.33 37.89 -3.63
N GLY A 193 1.32 38.67 -3.18
CA GLY A 193 1.13 39.79 -2.28
C GLY A 193 1.00 39.39 -0.81
N PHE A 194 1.40 40.30 0.09
CA PHE A 194 1.53 40.05 1.52
C PHE A 194 0.23 39.52 2.18
N MET A 195 -0.90 40.18 1.96
CA MET A 195 -2.16 39.84 2.61
C MET A 195 -2.72 38.51 2.15
N ASN A 196 -2.57 38.15 0.89
CA ASN A 196 -3.00 36.85 0.35
C ASN A 196 -2.14 35.72 0.91
N THR A 197 -0.82 35.92 0.94
CA THR A 197 0.12 34.95 1.54
C THR A 197 -0.18 34.67 3.02
N VAL A 198 -0.40 35.76 3.80
CA VAL A 198 -0.74 35.60 5.23
C VAL A 198 -2.06 34.88 5.40
N ARG A 199 -3.10 35.25 4.65
CA ARG A 199 -4.43 34.63 4.73
C ARG A 199 -4.36 33.14 4.35
N ASP A 200 -3.64 32.80 3.29
CA ASP A 200 -3.44 31.43 2.84
C ASP A 200 -2.72 30.59 3.92
N ARG A 201 -1.61 31.09 4.46
CA ARG A 201 -0.89 30.39 5.54
C ARG A 201 -1.71 30.24 6.84
N MET A 202 -2.53 31.24 7.18
CA MET A 202 -3.44 31.12 8.31
C MET A 202 -4.53 30.06 8.09
N ALA A 203 -5.04 29.94 6.87
CA ALA A 203 -6.04 28.91 6.53
C ALA A 203 -5.45 27.50 6.65
N TRP A 204 -4.27 27.25 6.08
CA TRP A 204 -3.57 25.98 6.22
C TRP A 204 -3.22 25.69 7.68
N GLY A 205 -2.67 26.64 8.41
CA GLY A 205 -2.36 26.50 9.83
C GLY A 205 -3.59 26.23 10.71
N GLY A 206 -4.74 26.80 10.37
CA GLY A 206 -6.03 26.53 11.02
C GLY A 206 -6.49 25.07 10.86
N MET A 207 -6.19 24.46 9.71
CA MET A 207 -6.44 23.05 9.44
C MET A 207 -5.35 22.13 10.01
N ARG A 208 -4.26 22.67 10.56
CA ARG A 208 -3.06 21.94 11.01
C ARG A 208 -2.44 21.10 9.88
N MET A 209 -2.45 21.60 8.66
CA MET A 209 -1.92 21.01 7.45
C MET A 209 -0.98 21.97 6.74
N MET A 210 -0.17 21.44 5.83
CA MET A 210 0.68 22.21 4.91
C MET A 210 0.35 21.87 3.47
N LYS A 211 0.65 22.77 2.53
CA LYS A 211 0.48 22.54 1.09
C LYS A 211 1.34 21.37 0.56
N ALA A 212 2.39 21.02 1.28
CA ALA A 212 3.32 19.95 0.96
C ALA A 212 2.94 18.59 1.59
N ASP A 213 1.77 18.48 2.26
CA ASP A 213 1.31 17.24 2.88
C ASP A 213 0.71 16.26 1.83
N VAL A 214 1.52 15.93 0.81
CA VAL A 214 1.18 14.96 -0.23
C VAL A 214 1.84 13.60 0.06
N GLU A 215 3.00 13.62 0.72
CA GLU A 215 3.74 12.45 1.21
C GLU A 215 4.27 12.74 2.61
N ASP A 216 4.03 11.83 3.55
CA ASP A 216 4.43 12.00 4.95
C ASP A 216 5.90 11.64 5.20
N VAL A 217 6.48 10.74 4.37
CA VAL A 217 7.85 10.23 4.55
C VAL A 217 8.67 10.40 3.28
N HIS A 218 9.50 11.42 3.26
CA HIS A 218 10.51 11.65 2.22
C HIS A 218 11.81 10.89 2.53
N GLY A 219 12.66 10.70 1.53
CA GLY A 219 13.98 10.09 1.68
C GLY A 219 14.00 8.57 1.55
N PHE A 220 12.98 8.00 0.95
CA PHE A 220 12.96 6.60 0.53
C PHE A 220 13.65 6.41 -0.83
N THR A 221 14.07 5.18 -1.11
CA THR A 221 14.44 4.72 -2.44
C THR A 221 13.30 3.88 -3.01
N GLY A 222 12.77 4.28 -4.17
CA GLY A 222 11.77 3.49 -4.90
C GLY A 222 12.41 2.26 -5.54
N LEU A 223 11.83 1.07 -5.33
CA LEU A 223 12.34 -0.18 -5.91
C LEU A 223 11.33 -0.81 -6.86
N ILE A 224 11.84 -1.49 -7.88
CA ILE A 224 11.10 -2.44 -8.70
C ILE A 224 11.73 -3.82 -8.54
N ASN A 225 10.94 -4.80 -8.12
CA ASN A 225 11.40 -6.17 -7.88
C ASN A 225 12.66 -6.22 -6.99
N GLY A 226 12.71 -5.38 -5.95
CA GLY A 226 13.82 -5.27 -5.01
C GLY A 226 15.07 -4.57 -5.54
N LYS A 227 15.01 -3.96 -6.72
CA LYS A 227 16.11 -3.22 -7.35
C LYS A 227 15.84 -1.73 -7.36
N GLY A 228 16.79 -0.95 -6.84
CA GLY A 228 16.74 0.51 -6.92
C GLY A 228 17.04 1.06 -8.31
N PRO A 229 16.89 2.37 -8.51
CA PRO A 229 17.04 3.00 -9.82
C PRO A 229 18.39 2.70 -10.50
N ASP A 230 19.49 2.68 -9.76
CA ASP A 230 20.82 2.42 -10.29
C ASP A 230 21.08 0.93 -10.59
N GLN A 231 20.40 0.03 -9.85
CA GLN A 231 20.47 -1.41 -10.09
C GLN A 231 19.63 -1.87 -11.29
N ASN A 232 18.60 -1.11 -11.63
CA ASN A 232 17.80 -1.17 -12.84
C ASN A 232 17.35 -2.57 -13.27
N TRP A 233 16.28 -3.10 -12.69
CA TRP A 233 15.68 -4.36 -13.11
C TRP A 233 15.34 -4.34 -14.63
N THR A 234 15.65 -5.42 -15.36
CA THR A 234 15.41 -5.49 -16.80
C THR A 234 14.52 -6.67 -17.17
N GLY A 235 13.42 -6.40 -17.88
CA GLY A 235 12.60 -7.39 -18.56
C GLY A 235 12.93 -7.44 -20.04
N LEU A 236 13.12 -8.64 -20.59
CA LEU A 236 13.47 -8.81 -22.02
C LEU A 236 12.22 -8.96 -22.88
N PHE A 237 12.30 -8.49 -24.13
CA PHE A 237 11.25 -8.67 -25.13
C PHE A 237 11.81 -8.91 -26.53
N GLU A 238 10.98 -9.48 -27.40
CA GLU A 238 11.21 -9.46 -28.85
C GLU A 238 10.30 -8.39 -29.49
N PRO A 239 10.80 -7.60 -30.47
CA PRO A 239 10.01 -6.58 -31.14
C PRO A 239 8.68 -7.12 -31.68
N GLY A 240 7.58 -6.49 -31.28
CA GLY A 240 6.23 -6.88 -31.65
C GLY A 240 5.51 -7.80 -30.68
N GLU A 241 6.18 -8.37 -29.67
CA GLU A 241 5.54 -9.11 -28.58
C GLU A 241 4.58 -8.22 -27.80
N ARG A 242 3.51 -8.81 -27.35
CA ARG A 242 2.61 -8.22 -26.35
C ARG A 242 3.08 -8.68 -24.98
N ILE A 243 3.48 -7.74 -24.15
CA ILE A 243 4.00 -8.01 -22.83
C ILE A 243 2.95 -7.61 -21.82
N ARG A 244 2.58 -8.55 -20.94
CA ARG A 244 1.76 -8.26 -19.76
C ARG A 244 2.67 -7.83 -18.62
N LEU A 245 2.48 -6.64 -18.13
CA LEU A 245 3.12 -6.12 -16.93
C LEU A 245 2.10 -6.17 -15.78
N ARG A 246 2.40 -6.95 -14.75
CA ARG A 246 1.58 -7.12 -13.56
C ARG A 246 2.12 -6.19 -12.48
N PHE A 247 1.61 -4.97 -12.44
CA PHE A 247 2.00 -3.99 -11.44
C PHE A 247 1.34 -4.30 -10.10
N ILE A 248 2.16 -4.26 -9.04
CA ILE A 248 1.74 -4.41 -7.66
C ILE A 248 2.40 -3.28 -6.88
N ASN A 249 1.63 -2.47 -6.17
CA ASN A 249 2.19 -1.47 -5.27
C ASN A 249 2.19 -2.00 -3.83
N SER A 250 3.30 -2.57 -3.40
CA SER A 250 3.55 -3.04 -2.04
C SER A 250 4.33 -2.04 -1.18
N SER A 251 4.20 -0.75 -1.48
CA SER A 251 4.77 0.32 -0.66
C SER A 251 4.01 0.48 0.65
N ALA A 252 4.70 0.92 1.68
CA ALA A 252 4.07 1.20 2.97
C ALA A 252 3.11 2.40 2.91
N MET A 253 3.38 3.38 2.02
CA MET A 253 2.57 4.59 1.91
C MET A 253 2.61 5.29 0.56
N THR A 254 3.57 4.98 -0.32
CA THR A 254 3.82 5.75 -1.53
C THR A 254 2.86 5.37 -2.66
N TYR A 255 2.16 6.36 -3.21
CA TYR A 255 1.43 6.26 -4.47
C TYR A 255 2.40 6.56 -5.62
N PHE A 256 2.32 5.80 -6.72
CA PHE A 256 3.15 6.03 -7.89
C PHE A 256 2.33 6.40 -9.13
N ASP A 257 2.84 7.35 -9.89
CA ASP A 257 2.40 7.63 -11.25
C ASP A 257 3.31 6.85 -12.22
N ILE A 258 2.72 5.89 -12.94
CA ILE A 258 3.42 4.96 -13.83
C ILE A 258 3.32 5.45 -15.25
N ARG A 259 4.48 5.57 -15.93
CA ARG A 259 4.57 5.86 -17.36
C ARG A 259 5.70 5.07 -18.00
N ILE A 260 5.53 4.73 -19.27
CA ILE A 260 6.56 4.10 -20.10
C ILE A 260 6.72 4.96 -21.37
N PRO A 261 7.60 5.96 -21.38
CA PRO A 261 7.71 6.87 -22.51
C PRO A 261 7.93 6.12 -23.85
N GLY A 262 7.09 6.45 -24.82
CA GLY A 262 7.14 5.83 -26.16
C GLY A 262 6.33 4.53 -26.31
N LEU A 263 5.62 4.07 -25.26
CA LEU A 263 4.71 2.94 -25.32
C LEU A 263 3.32 3.30 -24.77
N ASP A 264 2.29 2.98 -25.54
CA ASP A 264 0.91 2.99 -25.05
C ASP A 264 0.72 1.82 -24.06
N MET A 265 0.09 2.07 -22.95
CA MET A 265 -0.25 1.09 -21.93
C MET A 265 -1.74 0.78 -21.99
N THR A 266 -2.11 -0.48 -22.25
CA THR A 266 -3.52 -0.89 -22.22
C THR A 266 -3.80 -1.60 -20.91
N VAL A 267 -4.53 -0.96 -20.01
CA VAL A 267 -4.99 -1.56 -18.74
C VAL A 267 -6.06 -2.60 -19.06
N VAL A 268 -5.86 -3.82 -18.58
CA VAL A 268 -6.73 -4.99 -18.83
C VAL A 268 -7.29 -5.61 -17.54
N GLN A 269 -6.62 -5.42 -16.38
CA GLN A 269 -7.10 -5.83 -15.07
C GLN A 269 -6.79 -4.74 -14.03
N ALA A 270 -7.63 -4.63 -13.01
CA ALA A 270 -7.43 -3.83 -11.80
C ALA A 270 -7.87 -4.69 -10.60
N ASP A 271 -7.03 -4.76 -9.56
CA ASP A 271 -7.24 -5.55 -8.34
C ASP A 271 -7.72 -6.99 -8.64
N GLY A 272 -7.00 -7.65 -9.54
CA GLY A 272 -7.27 -9.02 -9.98
C GLY A 272 -8.48 -9.19 -10.90
N ASN A 273 -9.28 -8.16 -11.13
CA ASN A 273 -10.50 -8.24 -11.93
C ASN A 273 -10.29 -7.74 -13.36
N ASN A 274 -10.89 -8.43 -14.34
CA ASN A 274 -10.88 -7.96 -15.72
C ASN A 274 -11.70 -6.67 -15.86
N VAL A 275 -11.11 -5.67 -16.53
CA VAL A 275 -11.78 -4.40 -16.83
C VAL A 275 -11.98 -4.24 -18.34
N GLN A 276 -12.83 -3.30 -18.75
CA GLN A 276 -12.86 -2.87 -20.15
C GLN A 276 -11.49 -2.30 -20.51
N PRO A 277 -10.80 -2.82 -21.54
CA PRO A 277 -9.46 -2.35 -21.88
C PRO A 277 -9.43 -0.85 -22.17
N VAL A 278 -8.54 -0.12 -21.52
CA VAL A 278 -8.34 1.32 -21.71
C VAL A 278 -6.86 1.58 -21.98
N SER A 279 -6.57 2.27 -23.09
CA SER A 279 -5.21 2.75 -23.39
C SER A 279 -4.96 4.08 -22.70
N VAL A 280 -3.83 4.17 -21.99
CA VAL A 280 -3.40 5.35 -21.25
C VAL A 280 -1.91 5.59 -21.45
N ASP A 281 -1.49 6.84 -21.34
CA ASP A 281 -0.07 7.22 -21.34
C ASP A 281 0.54 7.13 -19.93
N GLU A 282 -0.32 7.24 -18.92
CA GLU A 282 0.03 7.22 -17.50
C GLU A 282 -1.15 6.71 -16.67
N PHE A 283 -0.87 6.03 -15.57
CA PHE A 283 -1.87 5.72 -14.55
C PHE A 283 -1.27 5.85 -13.16
N ARG A 284 -2.11 6.19 -12.19
CA ARG A 284 -1.73 6.19 -10.77
C ARG A 284 -2.08 4.85 -10.15
N ILE A 285 -1.15 4.32 -9.34
CA ILE A 285 -1.36 3.11 -8.55
C ILE A 285 -1.23 3.46 -7.06
N GLY A 286 -2.31 3.26 -6.31
CA GLY A 286 -2.36 3.45 -4.86
C GLY A 286 -1.67 2.32 -4.12
N VAL A 287 -1.45 2.51 -2.82
CA VAL A 287 -0.93 1.46 -1.94
C VAL A 287 -1.88 0.26 -1.96
N ALA A 288 -1.33 -0.93 -2.05
CA ALA A 288 -2.00 -2.22 -2.12
C ALA A 288 -2.75 -2.53 -3.43
N GLU A 289 -2.92 -1.55 -4.34
CA GLU A 289 -3.57 -1.79 -5.63
C GLU A 289 -2.70 -2.62 -6.58
N THR A 290 -3.37 -3.31 -7.50
CA THR A 290 -2.73 -4.02 -8.62
C THR A 290 -3.35 -3.62 -9.95
N TYR A 291 -2.50 -3.48 -11.00
CA TYR A 291 -2.93 -3.23 -12.37
C TYR A 291 -2.18 -4.14 -13.33
N ASP A 292 -2.90 -4.81 -14.23
CA ASP A 292 -2.30 -5.54 -15.32
C ASP A 292 -2.42 -4.74 -16.61
N VAL A 293 -1.28 -4.54 -17.26
CA VAL A 293 -1.15 -3.66 -18.42
C VAL A 293 -0.50 -4.43 -19.55
N ILE A 294 -1.05 -4.30 -20.77
CA ILE A 294 -0.42 -4.82 -21.99
C ILE A 294 0.31 -3.68 -22.71
N VAL A 295 1.59 -3.91 -22.97
CA VAL A 295 2.42 -3.05 -23.83
C VAL A 295 2.92 -3.82 -25.05
N ARG A 296 3.22 -3.10 -26.13
CA ARG A 296 3.73 -3.73 -27.37
C ARG A 296 4.89 -2.93 -27.96
N PRO A 297 6.12 -3.10 -27.47
CA PRO A 297 7.29 -2.49 -28.10
C PRO A 297 7.50 -3.07 -29.50
N LYS A 298 7.71 -2.18 -30.49
CA LYS A 298 7.87 -2.57 -31.90
C LYS A 298 9.30 -2.43 -32.38
N ASP A 299 10.09 -1.61 -31.71
CA ASP A 299 11.43 -1.23 -32.12
C ASP A 299 12.48 -1.94 -31.26
N GLU A 300 13.70 -2.07 -31.76
CA GLU A 300 14.85 -2.65 -31.06
C GLU A 300 15.52 -1.62 -30.12
N GLN A 301 14.72 -0.89 -29.32
CA GLN A 301 15.21 0.08 -28.34
C GLN A 301 14.76 -0.30 -26.94
N ALA A 302 15.47 0.20 -25.94
CA ALA A 302 15.07 0.04 -24.55
C ALA A 302 14.05 1.11 -24.13
N TYR A 303 13.08 0.71 -23.30
CA TYR A 303 12.05 1.56 -22.73
C TYR A 303 12.16 1.58 -21.22
N THR A 304 12.05 2.74 -20.60
CA THR A 304 12.05 2.88 -19.15
C THR A 304 10.64 2.75 -18.60
N ILE A 305 10.43 1.77 -17.71
CA ILE A 305 9.29 1.76 -16.82
C ILE A 305 9.63 2.77 -15.71
N PHE A 306 8.90 3.86 -15.62
CA PHE A 306 9.17 4.94 -14.68
C PHE A 306 7.99 5.11 -13.74
N ALA A 307 8.26 4.92 -12.45
CA ALA A 307 7.30 5.05 -11.37
C ALA A 307 7.69 6.22 -10.47
N GLU A 308 7.05 7.35 -10.67
CA GLU A 308 7.31 8.59 -9.95
C GLU A 308 6.37 8.71 -8.76
N SER A 309 6.87 9.01 -7.56
CA SER A 309 6.01 9.19 -6.40
C SER A 309 5.03 10.36 -6.58
N MET A 310 3.85 10.25 -5.98
CA MET A 310 2.81 11.28 -6.09
C MET A 310 3.30 12.66 -5.59
N GLY A 311 4.08 12.69 -4.52
CA GLY A 311 4.68 13.91 -3.97
C GLY A 311 5.94 14.38 -4.71
N ARG A 312 6.44 13.60 -5.68
CA ARG A 312 7.66 13.93 -6.44
C ARG A 312 8.94 13.94 -5.59
N SER A 313 8.94 13.21 -4.49
CA SER A 313 10.10 13.09 -3.59
C SER A 313 11.09 12.01 -4.01
N GLY A 314 10.66 11.06 -4.86
CA GLY A 314 11.46 9.96 -5.36
C GLY A 314 10.82 9.21 -6.52
N TYR A 315 11.53 8.23 -7.06
CA TYR A 315 11.04 7.38 -8.12
C TYR A 315 11.64 5.97 -8.05
N ALA A 316 10.96 5.03 -8.68
CA ALA A 316 11.50 3.72 -9.04
C ALA A 316 11.60 3.61 -10.55
N ARG A 317 12.59 2.88 -11.06
CA ARG A 317 12.71 2.61 -12.50
C ARG A 317 13.07 1.15 -12.78
N ALA A 318 12.66 0.71 -13.96
CA ALA A 318 13.09 -0.55 -14.57
C ALA A 318 13.20 -0.35 -16.08
N THR A 319 13.72 -1.34 -16.76
CA THR A 319 13.89 -1.30 -18.22
C THR A 319 13.18 -2.48 -18.89
N LEU A 320 12.48 -2.21 -19.98
CA LEU A 320 12.13 -3.22 -20.99
C LEU A 320 13.11 -3.08 -22.13
N ALA A 321 13.81 -4.16 -22.52
CA ALA A 321 14.83 -4.12 -23.54
C ALA A 321 14.85 -5.39 -24.41
N PRO A 322 15.29 -5.31 -25.68
CA PRO A 322 15.55 -6.49 -26.50
C PRO A 322 16.73 -7.32 -25.98
N GLU A 323 17.73 -6.66 -25.39
CA GLU A 323 18.96 -7.29 -24.91
C GLU A 323 19.33 -6.77 -23.51
N MET A 324 19.96 -7.64 -22.71
CA MET A 324 20.50 -7.26 -21.38
C MET A 324 21.59 -6.19 -21.52
N GLY A 325 21.55 -5.23 -20.59
CA GLY A 325 22.51 -4.12 -20.55
C GLY A 325 22.11 -2.89 -21.37
N MET A 326 21.02 -2.96 -22.13
CA MET A 326 20.42 -1.77 -22.73
C MET A 326 19.62 -1.02 -21.67
N GLU A 327 19.64 0.31 -21.75
CA GLU A 327 18.87 1.19 -20.84
C GLU A 327 18.07 2.22 -21.64
N GLY A 328 16.82 2.43 -21.22
CA GLY A 328 15.99 3.51 -21.73
C GLY A 328 16.36 4.85 -21.10
N SER A 329 16.00 5.95 -21.75
CA SER A 329 16.16 7.29 -21.16
C SER A 329 15.26 7.43 -19.93
N VAL A 330 15.82 7.96 -18.84
CA VAL A 330 15.05 8.27 -17.62
C VAL A 330 14.37 9.63 -17.80
N PRO A 331 13.03 9.72 -17.73
CA PRO A 331 12.35 11.01 -17.82
C PRO A 331 12.71 11.89 -16.62
N PRO A 332 12.70 13.22 -16.78
CA PRO A 332 12.84 14.11 -15.64
C PRO A 332 11.63 13.95 -14.71
N MET A 333 11.88 14.07 -13.41
CA MET A 333 10.80 14.18 -12.43
C MET A 333 10.02 15.48 -12.66
N ARG A 334 8.74 15.43 -12.39
CA ARG A 334 7.85 16.60 -12.41
C ARG A 334 8.09 17.47 -11.18
N GLU A 335 7.60 18.71 -11.22
CA GLU A 335 7.60 19.57 -10.04
C GLU A 335 6.72 18.97 -8.93
N PRO A 336 7.10 19.13 -7.65
CA PRO A 336 6.31 18.65 -6.54
C PRO A 336 4.88 19.18 -6.58
N ALA A 337 3.92 18.26 -6.39
CA ALA A 337 2.53 18.65 -6.25
C ALA A 337 2.33 19.42 -4.94
N ARG A 338 1.67 20.58 -5.02
CA ARG A 338 1.26 21.34 -3.84
C ARG A 338 -0.25 21.33 -3.75
N LEU A 339 -0.77 20.99 -2.58
CA LEU A 339 -2.19 21.03 -2.32
C LEU A 339 -2.72 22.48 -2.45
N THR A 340 -3.90 22.60 -3.02
CA THR A 340 -4.66 23.86 -3.07
C THR A 340 -5.93 23.73 -2.22
N MET A 341 -6.56 24.84 -1.87
CA MET A 341 -7.83 24.81 -1.17
C MET A 341 -8.95 24.07 -1.95
N ALA A 342 -8.81 23.96 -3.28
CA ALA A 342 -9.73 23.21 -4.12
C ALA A 342 -9.56 21.68 -3.93
N ASP A 343 -8.34 21.20 -3.69
CA ASP A 343 -8.05 19.78 -3.46
C ASP A 343 -8.59 19.30 -2.11
N MET A 344 -8.80 20.22 -1.16
CA MET A 344 -9.38 19.92 0.15
C MET A 344 -10.88 19.58 0.08
N GLY A 345 -11.46 19.46 -1.12
CA GLY A 345 -12.84 19.10 -1.38
C GLY A 345 -13.78 19.97 -0.57
N GLY A 346 -14.63 20.79 -1.14
CA GLY A 346 -15.50 21.66 -0.36
C GLY A 346 -16.11 20.92 0.82
N MET A 347 -15.63 21.20 2.02
CA MET A 347 -16.31 20.71 3.22
C MET A 347 -17.77 21.16 3.13
N PRO A 348 -18.77 20.29 3.29
CA PRO A 348 -20.17 20.71 3.26
C PRO A 348 -20.38 21.81 4.29
N GLY A 349 -20.49 23.08 3.85
CA GLY A 349 -20.66 24.24 4.71
C GLY A 349 -19.65 25.37 4.57
N MET A 350 -18.53 25.21 3.82
CA MET A 350 -17.67 26.35 3.48
C MET A 350 -18.01 26.87 2.07
N ASP A 351 -18.98 27.76 1.99
CA ASP A 351 -19.23 28.57 0.81
C ASP A 351 -18.16 29.66 0.73
N HIS A 352 -17.14 29.45 -0.12
CA HIS A 352 -16.07 30.43 -0.35
C HIS A 352 -16.55 31.71 -1.08
N GLY A 353 -17.82 31.76 -1.52
CA GLY A 353 -18.43 32.94 -2.15
C GLY A 353 -18.81 34.05 -1.17
N SER A 354 -18.95 33.76 0.12
CA SER A 354 -19.44 34.74 1.12
C SER A 354 -18.36 35.42 1.95
N MET A 355 -17.06 35.04 1.82
CA MET A 355 -15.98 35.71 2.58
C MET A 355 -15.49 37.05 1.95
N ALA A 356 -15.93 37.39 0.75
CA ALA A 356 -15.55 38.65 0.13
C ALA A 356 -16.32 39.90 0.66
N GLY A 357 -17.22 39.72 1.62
CA GLY A 357 -18.12 40.76 2.15
C GLY A 357 -18.20 40.92 3.65
N MET A 358 -17.34 40.28 4.45
CA MET A 358 -17.32 40.53 5.90
C MET A 358 -16.43 41.74 6.21
N ASP A 359 -17.10 42.90 6.30
CA ASP A 359 -16.55 44.10 6.89
C ASP A 359 -16.38 43.90 8.41
N HIS A 360 -15.14 43.84 8.87
CA HIS A 360 -14.78 43.68 10.29
C HIS A 360 -14.85 44.99 11.09
N GLY A 361 -15.74 45.90 10.67
CA GLY A 361 -16.06 47.09 11.44
C GLY A 361 -17.04 46.82 12.58
N ASN A 362 -16.58 46.86 13.80
CA ASN A 362 -17.37 46.87 15.03
C ASN A 362 -17.86 45.48 15.57
N MET A 363 -17.00 44.73 16.24
CA MET A 363 -17.44 43.87 17.33
C MET A 363 -17.24 44.58 18.67
N ASP A 364 -18.32 45.19 19.12
CA ASP A 364 -18.47 45.68 20.52
C ASP A 364 -18.70 44.51 21.46
N MET A 365 -17.76 44.28 22.37
CA MET A 365 -17.83 43.22 23.38
C MET A 365 -18.64 43.68 24.59
N GLY A 366 -19.96 43.62 24.47
CA GLY A 366 -20.80 43.97 25.59
C GLY A 366 -22.28 43.65 25.39
N GLY A 367 -22.71 42.48 25.81
CA GLY A 367 -24.12 42.15 25.83
C GLY A 367 -24.45 40.71 26.17
N SER A 368 -24.73 40.43 27.47
CA SER A 368 -25.41 39.22 27.90
C SER A 368 -26.83 39.17 27.35
N GLY A 369 -27.11 38.34 26.34
CA GLY A 369 -28.42 38.17 25.71
C GLY A 369 -28.87 36.72 25.69
N ASP A 370 -29.99 36.51 26.33
CA ASP A 370 -30.84 35.34 26.55
C ASP A 370 -31.04 34.48 25.30
N MET A 371 -30.68 33.17 25.39
CA MET A 371 -30.91 32.15 24.37
C MET A 371 -32.25 31.45 24.56
N SER A 372 -33.35 32.14 24.34
CA SER A 372 -34.70 31.57 24.30
C SER A 372 -35.30 31.76 22.89
N GLY A 373 -35.11 30.77 22.01
CA GLY A 373 -35.72 30.83 20.67
C GLY A 373 -35.18 29.83 19.64
N MET A 374 -34.81 28.63 20.04
CA MET A 374 -34.66 27.54 19.07
C MET A 374 -35.87 26.63 19.11
N ASP A 375 -36.63 26.66 18.03
CA ASP A 375 -37.78 25.79 17.79
C ASP A 375 -37.31 24.37 17.46
N HIS A 376 -37.61 23.39 18.33
CA HIS A 376 -37.26 21.98 18.20
C HIS A 376 -38.38 21.14 17.55
N SER A 377 -39.23 21.68 16.69
CA SER A 377 -40.42 21.00 16.18
C SER A 377 -40.19 20.09 14.93
N SER A 378 -38.96 19.66 14.58
CA SER A 378 -38.73 18.79 13.43
C SER A 378 -37.94 17.51 13.69
N MET A 379 -37.91 16.97 14.89
CA MET A 379 -37.33 15.63 15.20
C MET A 379 -38.34 14.68 15.84
N GLU A 380 -39.51 14.50 15.24
CA GLU A 380 -40.39 13.37 15.52
C GLU A 380 -40.14 12.25 14.51
N GLY A 381 -39.47 11.16 14.93
CA GLY A 381 -39.30 9.96 14.08
C GLY A 381 -38.17 9.01 14.38
N MET A 382 -37.47 9.10 15.51
CA MET A 382 -36.57 8.04 15.95
C MET A 382 -37.09 7.36 17.19
N ASP A 383 -37.52 6.11 17.04
CA ASP A 383 -37.97 5.22 18.10
C ASP A 383 -36.75 4.76 18.95
N HIS A 384 -36.65 5.25 20.19
CA HIS A 384 -35.60 4.92 21.16
C HIS A 384 -35.97 3.76 22.10
N SER A 385 -36.93 2.90 21.74
CA SER A 385 -37.46 1.86 22.66
C SER A 385 -36.61 0.59 22.79
N ASN A 386 -35.38 0.51 22.24
CA ASN A 386 -34.52 -0.70 22.28
C ASN A 386 -33.13 -0.50 22.92
N MET A 387 -32.90 0.51 23.75
CA MET A 387 -31.59 0.71 24.42
C MET A 387 -31.60 0.45 25.94
N ASP A 388 -32.63 -0.14 26.49
CA ASP A 388 -32.74 -0.43 27.96
C ASP A 388 -32.61 -1.94 28.25
N SER A 389 -31.56 -2.63 27.73
CA SER A 389 -31.22 -3.98 28.20
C SER A 389 -29.77 -4.36 27.99
N MET A 390 -28.80 -3.50 28.28
CA MET A 390 -27.43 -3.92 28.53
C MET A 390 -27.16 -3.91 30.02
N ASP A 391 -27.16 -5.13 30.59
CA ASP A 391 -26.82 -5.43 31.98
C ASP A 391 -25.32 -5.15 32.21
N HIS A 392 -25.00 -4.10 33.00
CA HIS A 392 -23.65 -3.70 33.36
C HIS A 392 -23.08 -4.48 34.58
N SER A 393 -23.65 -5.62 34.95
CA SER A 393 -23.26 -6.37 36.15
C SER A 393 -22.03 -7.30 36.00
N ASN A 394 -21.32 -7.33 34.83
CA ASN A 394 -20.18 -8.21 34.63
C ASN A 394 -18.84 -7.50 34.36
N MET A 395 -18.66 -6.24 34.73
CA MET A 395 -17.38 -5.51 34.61
C MET A 395 -16.58 -5.38 35.92
N GLU A 396 -16.87 -6.16 36.95
CA GLU A 396 -16.05 -6.22 38.16
C GLU A 396 -15.43 -7.61 38.32
N ALA A 397 -14.36 -7.90 37.56
CA ALA A 397 -13.35 -8.93 37.88
C ALA A 397 -12.26 -8.98 36.79
N MET A 398 -11.58 -7.90 36.51
CA MET A 398 -10.21 -7.97 35.91
C MET A 398 -9.20 -7.62 37.00
N ASP A 399 -8.56 -8.66 37.51
CA ASP A 399 -7.45 -8.60 38.45
C ASP A 399 -6.25 -7.88 37.82
N HIS A 400 -5.92 -6.69 38.36
CA HIS A 400 -4.78 -5.86 37.97
C HIS A 400 -3.46 -6.25 38.67
N SER A 401 -3.34 -7.47 39.22
CA SER A 401 -2.16 -7.90 39.97
C SER A 401 -0.95 -8.37 39.14
N GLY A 402 -0.98 -8.25 37.81
CA GLY A 402 0.09 -8.71 36.90
C GLY A 402 1.02 -7.65 36.30
N MET A 403 0.87 -6.37 36.63
CA MET A 403 1.65 -5.28 36.00
C MET A 403 2.68 -4.61 36.93
N SER A 404 3.26 -5.33 37.88
CA SER A 404 4.40 -4.85 38.68
C SER A 404 5.69 -5.53 38.22
N GLY A 405 6.34 -5.00 37.16
CA GLY A 405 7.59 -5.55 36.66
C GLY A 405 8.19 -4.88 35.44
N MET A 406 7.71 -3.70 35.03
CA MET A 406 8.46 -2.91 34.05
C MET A 406 9.37 -1.93 34.77
N ASP A 407 10.64 -2.33 34.86
CA ASP A 407 11.75 -1.50 35.34
C ASP A 407 11.91 -0.29 34.40
N HIS A 408 11.66 0.93 34.91
CA HIS A 408 11.99 2.19 34.24
C HIS A 408 13.49 2.52 34.33
N GLY A 409 14.35 1.50 34.10
CA GLY A 409 15.81 1.65 34.02
C GLY A 409 16.22 2.49 32.82
N SER A 410 16.56 3.74 33.09
CA SER A 410 17.42 4.66 32.33
C SER A 410 17.38 4.53 30.81
N MET A 411 16.53 5.29 30.14
CA MET A 411 16.76 5.72 28.75
C MET A 411 17.98 6.65 28.74
N THR A 412 19.17 6.10 28.56
CA THR A 412 20.32 6.87 28.07
C THR A 412 19.96 7.33 26.68
N MET A 413 19.76 8.63 26.50
CA MET A 413 19.73 9.27 25.20
C MET A 413 21.01 8.90 24.48
N GLY A 414 20.90 8.08 23.43
CA GLY A 414 22.03 7.75 22.57
C GLY A 414 22.61 9.04 22.00
N LYS A 415 23.93 9.10 21.92
CA LYS A 415 24.61 10.23 21.27
C LYS A 415 24.00 10.44 19.89
N GLU A 416 23.66 11.70 19.59
CA GLU A 416 23.19 12.13 18.26
C GLU A 416 24.17 11.62 17.19
N ASP A 417 23.68 10.77 16.31
CA ASP A 417 24.46 10.32 15.15
C ASP A 417 24.35 11.39 14.05
N LYS A 418 25.33 12.27 14.02
CA LYS A 418 25.41 13.36 13.03
C LYS A 418 25.65 12.87 11.59
N SER A 419 25.82 11.57 11.38
CA SER A 419 25.92 10.96 10.04
C SER A 419 24.55 10.62 9.44
N ASP A 420 23.48 10.73 10.21
CA ASP A 420 22.12 10.49 9.75
C ASP A 420 21.70 11.62 8.80
N PRO A 421 21.35 11.34 7.54
CA PRO A 421 20.96 12.34 6.56
C PRO A 421 19.68 13.12 6.93
N PHE A 422 19.04 12.76 8.05
CA PHE A 422 17.85 13.43 8.59
C PHE A 422 18.16 14.34 9.80
N TYR A 423 19.43 14.55 10.13
CA TYR A 423 19.89 15.58 11.08
C TYR A 423 20.50 16.78 10.37
#